data_4d41243f3ec383104a8f6e7e98688af3
#
_entry.id   4d41243f3ec383104a8f6e7e98688af3
#
_cell.length_a   1.000
_cell.length_b   1.000
_cell.length_c   1.000
_cell.angle_alpha   90.00
_cell.angle_beta   90.00
_cell.angle_gamma   90.00
#
_symmetry.space_group_name_H-M   'P 1'
#
loop_
_entity.id
_entity.type
_entity.pdbx_description
1 polymer ?
#
loop_
_entity_poly.entity_id
_entity_poly.type
_entity_poly.pdbx_seq_one_letter_code
_entity_poly.pdbx_strand_id
1 'polypeptide(L)'
;MISGSDTRGGFDENGRSDVIMIATVNPKTSTILLTSVPRDFYVTTACDAGDGCMQGALDKITHTGIHGTNTTKRTVEQLLGIEINYTFKVGFDTVTELVGAVGGIDVNVEPGYECDNFLHAPGLSVHAGVNHLNGEQALGYARERYAYSEGDRQRTKNQQQVLMGIVDKITSPAIVTNYASIMDAMANTFSTTMSSSEISDLIKYQINNNPKWKMEQYMVNGTGDTLMCAELGDAASVMVPDQSTVKTAKDKINVVLAGESSDSVK
;
A
#
# COMPACT_ATOMS: atom_id res chain seq x y z
N MET A 1 -5.69 2.62 5.71
CA MET A 1 -4.44 3.01 5.01
C MET A 1 -3.35 2.00 5.31
N ILE A 2 -2.60 1.61 4.29
CA ILE A 2 -1.41 0.78 4.40
C ILE A 2 -0.21 1.70 4.19
N SER A 3 0.72 1.71 5.15
CA SER A 3 1.96 2.47 5.09
C SER A 3 3.14 1.50 5.17
N GLY A 4 4.01 1.49 4.18
CA GLY A 4 5.21 0.67 4.14
C GLY A 4 6.47 1.49 4.35
N SER A 5 7.39 1.00 5.18
CA SER A 5 8.68 1.65 5.42
C SER A 5 9.85 0.68 5.23
N ASP A 6 11.00 1.21 4.78
CA ASP A 6 12.29 0.48 4.67
C ASP A 6 13.06 0.49 6.00
N THR A 7 12.36 0.53 7.14
CA THR A 7 13.03 0.43 8.44
C THR A 7 13.46 -1.00 8.69
N ARG A 8 14.77 -1.21 8.86
CA ARG A 8 15.38 -2.49 9.27
C ARG A 8 15.45 -2.63 10.80
N GLY A 9 14.84 -1.68 11.52
CA GLY A 9 14.64 -1.67 12.97
C GLY A 9 13.25 -2.17 13.33
N GLY A 10 12.95 -2.26 14.63
CA GLY A 10 11.63 -2.68 15.11
C GLY A 10 10.50 -1.77 14.61
N PHE A 11 9.26 -2.27 14.64
CA PHE A 11 8.06 -1.55 14.15
C PHE A 11 7.78 -0.22 14.85
N ASP A 12 8.36 -0.02 16.04
CA ASP A 12 8.22 1.21 16.83
C ASP A 12 9.07 2.37 16.29
N GLU A 13 10.01 2.10 15.37
CA GLU A 13 10.81 3.15 14.77
C GLU A 13 10.02 3.88 13.67
N ASN A 14 9.90 5.20 13.81
CA ASN A 14 9.37 6.04 12.76
C ASN A 14 10.39 6.16 11.62
N GLY A 15 9.91 6.11 10.39
CA GLY A 15 10.74 6.21 9.19
C GLY A 15 9.91 6.71 8.03
N ARG A 16 10.55 6.93 6.89
CA ARG A 16 9.84 7.36 5.67
C ARG A 16 8.74 6.39 5.30
N SER A 17 7.57 6.93 4.96
CA SER A 17 6.48 6.15 4.37
C SER A 17 6.74 5.97 2.86
N ASP A 18 7.42 4.90 2.50
CA ASP A 18 7.80 4.62 1.10
C ASP A 18 6.69 3.99 0.27
N VAL A 19 5.69 3.41 0.93
CA VAL A 19 4.44 2.94 0.35
C VAL A 19 3.29 3.60 1.07
N ILE A 20 2.39 4.23 0.33
CA ILE A 20 1.16 4.82 0.88
C ILE A 20 0.00 4.36 -0.01
N MET A 21 -0.88 3.54 0.55
CA MET A 21 -1.99 2.93 -0.18
C MET A 21 -3.26 2.94 0.66
N ILE A 22 -4.38 3.32 0.05
CA ILE A 22 -5.70 3.25 0.67
C ILE A 22 -6.39 1.99 0.15
N ALA A 23 -6.75 1.09 1.05
CA ALA A 23 -7.64 -0.02 0.75
C ALA A 23 -9.05 0.36 1.17
N THR A 24 -9.93 0.58 0.21
CA THR A 24 -11.35 0.84 0.43
C THR A 24 -12.09 -0.47 0.28
N VAL A 25 -12.70 -0.95 1.37
CA VAL A 25 -13.34 -2.27 1.43
C VAL A 25 -14.85 -2.10 1.59
N ASN A 26 -15.63 -2.66 0.67
CA ASN A 26 -17.08 -2.77 0.81
C ASN A 26 -17.51 -4.24 0.88
N PRO A 27 -17.82 -4.76 2.08
CA PRO A 27 -18.22 -6.17 2.23
C PRO A 27 -19.55 -6.51 1.54
N LYS A 28 -20.46 -5.55 1.41
CA LYS A 28 -21.78 -5.77 0.78
C LYS A 28 -21.67 -6.10 -0.70
N THR A 29 -20.73 -5.48 -1.40
CA THR A 29 -20.48 -5.71 -2.83
C THR A 29 -19.28 -6.62 -3.06
N SER A 30 -18.60 -7.05 -1.99
CA SER A 30 -17.33 -7.79 -2.07
C SER A 30 -16.29 -7.09 -2.95
N THR A 31 -16.16 -5.77 -2.80
CA THR A 31 -15.23 -4.94 -3.59
C THR A 31 -14.13 -4.40 -2.71
N ILE A 32 -12.90 -4.45 -3.19
CA ILE A 32 -11.73 -3.81 -2.62
C ILE A 32 -11.11 -2.91 -3.67
N LEU A 33 -11.07 -1.59 -3.42
CA LEU A 33 -10.33 -0.63 -4.25
C LEU A 33 -9.01 -0.28 -3.59
N LEU A 34 -7.90 -0.49 -4.30
CA LEU A 34 -6.56 -0.07 -3.90
C LEU A 34 -6.21 1.25 -4.57
N THR A 35 -6.08 2.32 -3.78
CA THR A 35 -5.67 3.64 -4.26
C THR A 35 -4.27 3.96 -3.78
N SER A 36 -3.30 4.03 -4.69
CA SER A 36 -1.90 4.37 -4.37
C SER A 36 -1.64 5.86 -4.45
N VAL A 37 -0.93 6.38 -3.45
CA VAL A 37 -0.45 7.76 -3.38
C VAL A 37 1.07 7.75 -3.54
N PRO A 38 1.64 8.42 -4.57
CA PRO A 38 3.08 8.49 -4.76
C PRO A 38 3.78 9.09 -3.54
N ARG A 39 4.84 8.44 -3.06
CA ARG A 39 5.59 8.87 -1.88
C ARG A 39 6.25 10.24 -2.00
N ASP A 40 6.55 10.66 -3.23
CA ASP A 40 7.19 11.94 -3.52
C ASP A 40 6.19 13.09 -3.73
N PHE A 41 4.89 12.87 -3.48
CA PHE A 41 3.89 13.94 -3.56
C PHE A 41 4.24 15.10 -2.66
N TYR A 42 4.26 16.30 -3.24
CA TYR A 42 4.49 17.57 -2.56
C TYR A 42 3.17 18.10 -2.01
N VAL A 43 3.03 18.04 -0.70
CA VAL A 43 1.77 18.24 0.01
C VAL A 43 1.93 19.17 1.20
N THR A 44 0.84 19.74 1.64
CA THR A 44 0.78 20.43 2.94
C THR A 44 0.64 19.40 4.05
N THR A 45 1.58 19.40 5.00
CA THR A 45 1.61 18.45 6.13
C THR A 45 0.47 18.73 7.11
N ALA A 46 -0.20 17.67 7.56
CA ALA A 46 -1.17 17.68 8.63
C ALA A 46 -0.65 16.87 9.81
N CYS A 47 -0.06 17.56 10.78
CA CYS A 47 0.66 16.96 11.89
C CYS A 47 -0.26 16.33 12.94
N ASP A 48 0.24 15.34 13.66
CA ASP A 48 -0.36 14.89 14.91
C ASP A 48 0.21 15.72 16.09
N ALA A 49 -0.50 15.71 17.21
CA ALA A 49 -0.10 16.52 18.36
C ALA A 49 1.20 15.98 18.98
N GLY A 50 2.22 16.85 19.08
CA GLY A 50 3.47 16.54 19.79
C GLY A 50 4.49 15.69 19.03
N ASP A 51 4.27 15.41 17.74
CA ASP A 51 5.16 14.56 16.92
C ASP A 51 6.37 15.29 16.32
N GLY A 52 6.49 16.60 16.57
CA GLY A 52 7.59 17.43 16.05
C GLY A 52 7.49 17.85 14.58
N CYS A 53 6.42 17.47 13.91
CA CYS A 53 6.11 17.87 12.55
C CYS A 53 5.79 19.37 12.46
N MET A 54 6.13 20.01 11.34
CA MET A 54 5.77 21.40 11.03
C MET A 54 4.38 21.46 10.38
N GLN A 55 3.36 21.78 11.18
CA GLN A 55 1.98 21.88 10.69
C GLN A 55 1.85 22.89 9.55
N GLY A 56 1.26 22.46 8.45
CA GLY A 56 1.01 23.31 7.28
C GLY A 56 2.24 23.58 6.41
N ALA A 57 3.39 22.99 6.72
CA ALA A 57 4.56 23.10 5.87
C ALA A 57 4.38 22.30 4.57
N LEU A 58 5.08 22.71 3.52
CA LEU A 58 5.09 22.00 2.25
C LEU A 58 6.27 21.03 2.22
N ASP A 59 5.97 19.74 2.00
CA ASP A 59 6.99 18.68 2.00
C ASP A 59 6.55 17.47 1.16
N LYS A 60 7.49 16.52 0.98
CA LYS A 60 7.13 15.20 0.45
C LYS A 60 6.28 14.43 1.46
N ILE A 61 5.24 13.79 0.97
CA ILE A 61 4.36 12.98 1.82
C ILE A 61 5.10 11.84 2.52
N THR A 62 6.18 11.30 1.92
CA THR A 62 7.01 10.24 2.53
C THR A 62 7.64 10.69 3.85
N HIS A 63 7.98 11.97 4.01
CA HIS A 63 8.60 12.50 5.22
C HIS A 63 7.64 12.53 6.41
N THR A 64 6.33 12.54 6.18
CA THR A 64 5.35 12.50 7.27
C THR A 64 5.48 11.23 8.13
N GLY A 65 5.99 10.14 7.56
CA GLY A 65 6.24 8.89 8.28
C GLY A 65 7.35 9.00 9.34
N ILE A 66 8.28 9.96 9.21
CA ILE A 66 9.32 10.27 10.20
C ILE A 66 8.67 10.74 11.51
N HIS A 67 7.53 11.41 11.39
CA HIS A 67 6.72 11.90 12.50
C HIS A 67 5.64 10.91 12.97
N GLY A 68 5.53 9.77 12.29
CA GLY A 68 4.64 8.68 12.66
C GLY A 68 3.47 8.43 11.71
N THR A 69 2.85 7.28 11.89
CA THR A 69 1.75 6.82 11.03
C THR A 69 0.53 7.74 11.08
N ASN A 70 0.25 8.37 12.24
CA ASN A 70 -0.87 9.30 12.37
C ASN A 70 -0.67 10.56 11.54
N THR A 71 0.53 11.13 11.49
CA THR A 71 0.83 12.29 10.65
C THR A 71 0.71 11.95 9.18
N THR A 72 1.17 10.76 8.75
CA THR A 72 0.93 10.28 7.38
C THR A 72 -0.58 10.14 7.12
N LYS A 73 -1.33 9.51 8.03
CA LYS A 73 -2.79 9.36 7.91
C LYS A 73 -3.48 10.70 7.71
N ARG A 74 -3.25 11.67 8.61
CA ARG A 74 -3.90 13.00 8.57
C ARG A 74 -3.56 13.77 7.30
N THR A 75 -2.32 13.66 6.84
CA THR A 75 -1.88 14.30 5.58
C THR A 75 -2.59 13.67 4.37
N VAL A 76 -2.75 12.35 4.33
CA VAL A 76 -3.50 11.66 3.27
C VAL A 76 -5.00 12.01 3.34
N GLU A 77 -5.58 12.05 4.54
CA GLU A 77 -6.98 12.48 4.74
C GLU A 77 -7.21 13.90 4.22
N GLN A 78 -6.29 14.82 4.50
CA GLN A 78 -6.33 16.19 3.99
C GLN A 78 -6.19 16.22 2.46
N LEU A 79 -5.22 15.48 1.89
CA LEU A 79 -4.98 15.44 0.44
C LEU A 79 -6.19 14.91 -0.32
N LEU A 80 -6.75 13.78 0.11
CA LEU A 80 -7.84 13.09 -0.60
C LEU A 80 -9.23 13.56 -0.15
N GLY A 81 -9.34 14.29 0.98
CA GLY A 81 -10.61 14.72 1.56
C GLY A 81 -11.51 13.54 1.93
N ILE A 82 -10.93 12.51 2.55
CA ILE A 82 -11.59 11.28 3.01
C ILE A 82 -11.32 11.07 4.50
N GLU A 83 -12.03 10.13 5.12
CA GLU A 83 -11.74 9.60 6.46
C GLU A 83 -11.07 8.22 6.33
N ILE A 84 -10.02 7.98 7.14
CA ILE A 84 -9.31 6.72 7.22
C ILE A 84 -9.59 6.07 8.57
N ASN A 85 -10.32 4.95 8.57
CA ASN A 85 -10.74 4.28 9.80
C ASN A 85 -9.58 3.53 10.46
N TYR A 86 -8.76 2.83 9.68
CA TYR A 86 -7.68 1.98 10.18
C TYR A 86 -6.36 2.24 9.46
N THR A 87 -5.26 2.05 10.19
CA THR A 87 -3.90 2.06 9.63
C THR A 87 -3.23 0.72 9.82
N PHE A 88 -2.44 0.33 8.82
CA PHE A 88 -1.52 -0.79 8.87
C PHE A 88 -0.14 -0.28 8.49
N LYS A 89 0.83 -0.40 9.40
CA LYS A 89 2.23 -0.12 9.13
C LYS A 89 2.94 -1.45 8.92
N VAL A 90 3.60 -1.59 7.77
CA VAL A 90 4.28 -2.82 7.35
C VAL A 90 5.74 -2.53 7.02
N GLY A 91 6.62 -3.49 7.31
CA GLY A 91 8.02 -3.47 6.90
C GLY A 91 8.30 -4.50 5.82
N PHE A 92 9.55 -4.60 5.41
CA PHE A 92 9.99 -5.60 4.45
C PHE A 92 9.81 -7.03 4.98
N ASP A 93 10.13 -7.24 6.25
CA ASP A 93 9.98 -8.54 6.91
C ASP A 93 8.51 -9.00 6.90
N THR A 94 7.57 -8.06 7.09
CA THR A 94 6.13 -8.35 7.02
C THR A 94 5.76 -9.00 5.68
N VAL A 95 6.22 -8.42 4.57
CA VAL A 95 5.91 -8.95 3.23
C VAL A 95 6.51 -10.34 3.06
N THR A 96 7.78 -10.50 3.42
CA THR A 96 8.50 -11.78 3.27
C THR A 96 7.86 -12.88 4.12
N GLU A 97 7.57 -12.60 5.39
CA GLU A 97 6.99 -13.57 6.33
C GLU A 97 5.54 -13.91 5.97
N LEU A 98 4.72 -12.89 5.66
CA LEU A 98 3.32 -13.11 5.28
C LEU A 98 3.22 -13.95 4.01
N VAL A 99 3.95 -13.58 2.96
CA VAL A 99 3.95 -14.34 1.70
C VAL A 99 4.48 -15.76 1.92
N GLY A 100 5.51 -15.91 2.76
CA GLY A 100 6.01 -17.25 3.16
C GLY A 100 4.97 -18.08 3.91
N ALA A 101 4.29 -17.48 4.89
CA ALA A 101 3.28 -18.16 5.71
C ALA A 101 2.05 -18.62 4.90
N VAL A 102 1.68 -17.89 3.84
CA VAL A 102 0.58 -18.29 2.94
C VAL A 102 1.01 -19.21 1.79
N GLY A 103 2.29 -19.62 1.76
CA GLY A 103 2.82 -20.53 0.75
C GLY A 103 3.12 -19.90 -0.61
N GLY A 104 3.42 -18.61 -0.64
CA GLY A 104 3.65 -17.84 -1.85
C GLY A 104 2.39 -17.15 -2.38
N ILE A 105 2.59 -16.22 -3.29
CA ILE A 105 1.51 -15.48 -3.98
C ILE A 105 1.65 -15.57 -5.48
N ASP A 106 0.54 -15.36 -6.18
CA ASP A 106 0.54 -15.26 -7.64
C ASP A 106 0.40 -13.78 -8.05
N VAL A 107 1.26 -13.33 -8.96
CA VAL A 107 1.19 -12.00 -9.59
C VAL A 107 0.97 -12.16 -11.09
N ASN A 108 0.19 -11.28 -11.70
CA ASN A 108 -0.07 -11.31 -13.13
C ASN A 108 0.70 -10.19 -13.84
N VAL A 109 1.76 -10.56 -14.54
CA VAL A 109 2.65 -9.64 -15.26
C VAL A 109 2.05 -9.32 -16.63
N GLU A 110 1.84 -8.03 -16.92
CA GLU A 110 1.36 -7.59 -18.22
C GLU A 110 2.44 -7.83 -19.30
N PRO A 111 2.06 -8.15 -20.56
CA PRO A 111 3.01 -8.23 -21.67
C PRO A 111 3.83 -6.94 -21.82
N GLY A 112 5.15 -7.08 -21.96
CA GLY A 112 6.10 -5.95 -22.03
C GLY A 112 6.71 -5.55 -20.69
N TYR A 113 6.33 -6.25 -19.60
CA TYR A 113 6.88 -6.04 -18.25
C TYR A 113 7.61 -7.29 -17.73
N GLU A 114 8.00 -8.19 -18.63
CA GLU A 114 8.86 -9.33 -18.30
C GLU A 114 10.24 -8.84 -17.86
N CYS A 115 10.87 -9.52 -16.92
CA CYS A 115 12.17 -9.15 -16.40
C CYS A 115 12.93 -10.36 -15.89
N ASP A 116 14.20 -10.48 -16.30
CA ASP A 116 15.11 -11.56 -15.90
C ASP A 116 16.19 -11.11 -14.91
N ASN A 117 16.26 -9.82 -14.60
CA ASN A 117 17.30 -9.24 -13.76
C ASN A 117 16.73 -8.24 -12.76
N PHE A 118 16.23 -8.76 -11.65
CA PHE A 118 15.77 -7.93 -10.55
C PHE A 118 16.94 -7.50 -9.66
N LEU A 119 17.12 -6.20 -9.44
CA LEU A 119 18.18 -5.67 -8.58
C LEU A 119 18.03 -6.18 -7.13
N HIS A 120 16.79 -6.28 -6.65
CA HIS A 120 16.48 -6.65 -5.26
C HIS A 120 16.09 -8.12 -5.08
N ALA A 121 16.09 -8.91 -6.15
CA ALA A 121 15.85 -10.36 -6.12
C ALA A 121 16.71 -11.03 -7.20
N PRO A 122 18.04 -11.16 -7.00
CA PRO A 122 18.92 -11.81 -7.96
C PRO A 122 18.45 -13.24 -8.27
N GLY A 123 18.34 -13.55 -9.56
CA GLY A 123 17.85 -14.84 -10.04
C GLY A 123 16.34 -14.97 -10.16
N LEU A 124 15.57 -13.93 -9.78
CA LEU A 124 14.15 -13.88 -10.11
C LEU A 124 14.00 -13.55 -11.62
N SER A 125 13.17 -14.34 -12.28
CA SER A 125 12.67 -14.07 -13.63
C SER A 125 11.15 -14.10 -13.62
N VAL A 126 10.52 -13.14 -14.26
CA VAL A 126 9.07 -13.10 -14.45
C VAL A 126 8.71 -13.01 -15.91
N HIS A 127 7.67 -13.72 -16.29
CA HIS A 127 7.15 -13.80 -17.66
C HIS A 127 5.76 -13.17 -17.73
N ALA A 128 5.30 -12.82 -18.94
CA ALA A 128 3.93 -12.38 -19.14
C ALA A 128 2.94 -13.44 -18.64
N GLY A 129 1.90 -12.99 -17.92
CA GLY A 129 0.93 -13.85 -17.28
C GLY A 129 1.23 -14.13 -15.80
N VAL A 130 0.71 -15.23 -15.28
CA VAL A 130 0.79 -15.57 -13.86
C VAL A 130 2.17 -16.10 -13.49
N ASN A 131 2.77 -15.49 -12.45
CA ASN A 131 4.05 -15.90 -11.86
C ASN A 131 3.84 -16.17 -10.37
N HIS A 132 4.34 -17.30 -9.87
CA HIS A 132 4.32 -17.64 -8.46
C HIS A 132 5.59 -17.13 -7.77
N LEU A 133 5.43 -16.31 -6.73
CA LEU A 133 6.52 -15.69 -6.00
C LEU A 133 6.52 -16.15 -4.53
N ASN A 134 7.68 -16.54 -4.02
CA ASN A 134 7.90 -16.70 -2.58
C ASN A 134 8.12 -15.33 -1.91
N GLY A 135 8.32 -15.30 -0.57
CA GLY A 135 8.42 -14.05 0.19
C GLY A 135 9.53 -13.12 -0.30
N GLU A 136 10.74 -13.63 -0.49
CA GLU A 136 11.90 -12.85 -0.96
C GLU A 136 11.70 -12.34 -2.39
N GLN A 137 11.13 -13.18 -3.24
CA GLN A 137 10.82 -12.82 -4.62
C GLN A 137 9.72 -11.74 -4.70
N ALA A 138 8.67 -11.87 -3.87
CA ALA A 138 7.60 -10.88 -3.79
C ALA A 138 8.12 -9.52 -3.30
N LEU A 139 8.97 -9.52 -2.27
CA LEU A 139 9.63 -8.31 -1.79
C LEU A 139 10.52 -7.69 -2.88
N GLY A 140 11.35 -8.47 -3.54
CA GLY A 140 12.21 -8.00 -4.63
C GLY A 140 11.41 -7.42 -5.79
N TYR A 141 10.33 -8.09 -6.18
CA TYR A 141 9.40 -7.62 -7.21
C TYR A 141 8.73 -6.29 -6.83
N ALA A 142 8.27 -6.15 -5.58
CA ALA A 142 7.65 -4.92 -5.08
C ALA A 142 8.63 -3.73 -4.96
N ARG A 143 9.95 -3.99 -4.90
CA ARG A 143 11.00 -2.96 -4.79
C ARG A 143 11.59 -2.56 -6.13
N GLU A 144 11.35 -3.33 -7.20
CA GLU A 144 11.98 -3.12 -8.50
C GLU A 144 11.48 -1.84 -9.18
N ARG A 145 12.40 -1.02 -9.63
CA ARG A 145 12.13 0.19 -10.40
C ARG A 145 13.10 0.40 -11.57
N TYR A 146 14.28 -0.22 -11.51
CA TYR A 146 15.36 0.04 -12.46
C TYR A 146 15.25 -0.82 -13.73
N ALA A 147 14.55 -1.94 -13.64
CA ALA A 147 14.30 -2.82 -14.78
C ALA A 147 13.31 -2.24 -15.80
N TYR A 148 12.57 -1.19 -15.41
CA TYR A 148 11.48 -0.65 -16.21
C TYR A 148 11.69 0.82 -16.55
N SER A 149 11.34 1.23 -17.78
CA SER A 149 11.42 2.63 -18.22
C SER A 149 10.50 3.57 -17.39
N GLU A 150 9.40 3.05 -16.87
CA GLU A 150 8.43 3.79 -16.03
C GLU A 150 8.89 3.94 -14.58
N GLY A 151 9.98 3.30 -14.18
CA GLY A 151 10.63 3.47 -12.89
C GLY A 151 9.69 3.31 -11.70
N ASP A 152 9.51 4.40 -10.95
CA ASP A 152 8.70 4.42 -9.73
C ASP A 152 7.22 4.10 -9.95
N ARG A 153 6.69 4.44 -11.12
CA ARG A 153 5.29 4.12 -11.47
C ARG A 153 5.08 2.61 -11.60
N GLN A 154 6.02 1.91 -12.26
CA GLN A 154 5.94 0.45 -12.35
C GLN A 154 6.13 -0.21 -10.99
N ARG A 155 7.04 0.31 -10.15
CA ARG A 155 7.16 -0.16 -8.76
C ARG A 155 5.83 -0.08 -8.00
N THR A 156 5.08 1.02 -8.16
CA THR A 156 3.77 1.16 -7.53
C THR A 156 2.78 0.11 -8.02
N LYS A 157 2.77 -0.20 -9.32
CA LYS A 157 1.95 -1.30 -9.87
C LYS A 157 2.35 -2.66 -9.30
N ASN A 158 3.66 -2.93 -9.22
CA ASN A 158 4.18 -4.16 -8.63
C ASN A 158 3.74 -4.31 -7.17
N GLN A 159 3.78 -3.24 -6.38
CA GLN A 159 3.30 -3.23 -4.99
C GLN A 159 1.80 -3.53 -4.90
N GLN A 160 0.98 -2.96 -5.79
CA GLN A 160 -0.44 -3.28 -5.87
C GLN A 160 -0.66 -4.77 -6.21
N GLN A 161 0.07 -5.31 -7.18
CA GLN A 161 -0.03 -6.73 -7.55
C GLN A 161 0.36 -7.67 -6.40
N VAL A 162 1.43 -7.36 -5.67
CA VAL A 162 1.83 -8.12 -4.48
C VAL A 162 0.74 -8.08 -3.41
N LEU A 163 0.17 -6.90 -3.13
CA LEU A 163 -0.92 -6.78 -2.17
C LEU A 163 -2.18 -7.55 -2.62
N MET A 164 -2.53 -7.48 -3.91
CA MET A 164 -3.64 -8.26 -4.47
C MET A 164 -3.40 -9.77 -4.31
N GLY A 165 -2.21 -10.26 -4.66
CA GLY A 165 -1.85 -11.66 -4.48
C GLY A 165 -1.92 -12.11 -3.01
N ILE A 166 -1.51 -11.26 -2.07
CA ILE A 166 -1.66 -11.51 -0.63
C ILE A 166 -3.15 -11.61 -0.27
N VAL A 167 -3.98 -10.64 -0.68
CA VAL A 167 -5.42 -10.66 -0.39
C VAL A 167 -6.07 -11.91 -0.96
N ASP A 168 -5.78 -12.28 -2.20
CA ASP A 168 -6.33 -13.49 -2.83
C ASP A 168 -5.96 -14.75 -2.05
N LYS A 169 -4.73 -14.85 -1.54
CA LYS A 169 -4.28 -15.99 -0.74
C LYS A 169 -4.96 -16.01 0.64
N ILE A 170 -4.91 -14.92 1.41
CA ILE A 170 -5.46 -14.89 2.78
C ILE A 170 -6.99 -15.06 2.80
N THR A 171 -7.67 -14.74 1.71
CA THR A 171 -9.12 -14.93 1.58
C THR A 171 -9.49 -16.30 1.00
N SER A 172 -8.51 -17.10 0.60
CA SER A 172 -8.77 -18.47 0.07
C SER A 172 -9.23 -19.42 1.16
N PRO A 173 -10.12 -20.37 0.87
CA PRO A 173 -10.60 -21.35 1.85
C PRO A 173 -9.49 -22.18 2.51
N ALA A 174 -8.38 -22.44 1.80
CA ALA A 174 -7.25 -23.19 2.31
C ALA A 174 -6.51 -22.48 3.45
N ILE A 175 -6.42 -21.14 3.38
CA ILE A 175 -5.70 -20.32 4.37
C ILE A 175 -6.60 -20.00 5.56
N VAL A 176 -7.90 -19.82 5.34
CA VAL A 176 -8.87 -19.51 6.38
C VAL A 176 -8.85 -20.56 7.52
N THR A 177 -8.56 -21.83 7.21
CA THR A 177 -8.43 -22.90 8.22
C THR A 177 -7.14 -22.79 9.04
N ASN A 178 -6.10 -22.12 8.55
CA ASN A 178 -4.79 -21.98 9.20
C ASN A 178 -4.53 -20.55 9.73
N TYR A 179 -5.57 -19.72 9.78
CA TYR A 179 -5.45 -18.30 10.07
C TYR A 179 -4.73 -17.98 11.39
N ALA A 180 -5.03 -18.74 12.46
CA ALA A 180 -4.39 -18.51 13.76
C ALA A 180 -2.86 -18.63 13.68
N SER A 181 -2.35 -19.65 12.99
CA SER A 181 -0.91 -19.85 12.81
C SER A 181 -0.26 -18.72 11.98
N ILE A 182 -0.98 -18.19 11.01
CA ILE A 182 -0.51 -17.04 10.19
C ILE A 182 -0.43 -15.79 11.06
N MET A 183 -1.47 -15.52 11.87
CA MET A 183 -1.48 -14.36 12.76
C MET A 183 -0.40 -14.45 13.83
N ASP A 184 -0.14 -15.64 14.37
CA ASP A 184 0.94 -15.86 15.34
C ASP A 184 2.32 -15.60 14.70
N ALA A 185 2.54 -16.08 13.49
CA ALA A 185 3.78 -15.84 12.74
C ALA A 185 4.00 -14.33 12.45
N MET A 186 2.92 -13.60 12.28
CA MET A 186 2.95 -12.16 11.94
C MET A 186 2.89 -11.22 13.15
N ALA A 187 2.66 -11.72 14.36
CA ALA A 187 2.32 -10.91 15.54
C ALA A 187 3.30 -9.75 15.83
N ASN A 188 4.56 -9.85 15.34
CA ASN A 188 5.60 -8.86 15.54
C ASN A 188 6.08 -8.19 14.25
N THR A 189 5.37 -8.36 13.12
CA THR A 189 5.85 -7.90 11.81
C THR A 189 5.08 -6.69 11.27
N PHE A 190 3.93 -6.35 11.85
CA PHE A 190 3.15 -5.17 11.47
C PHE A 190 2.52 -4.48 12.67
N SER A 191 2.15 -3.22 12.51
CA SER A 191 1.37 -2.45 13.49
C SER A 191 0.06 -2.00 12.87
N THR A 192 -1.04 -2.07 13.66
CA THR A 192 -2.36 -1.66 13.18
C THR A 192 -3.16 -0.99 14.30
N THR A 193 -4.04 -0.07 13.91
CA THR A 193 -5.06 0.53 14.81
C THR A 193 -6.34 -0.31 14.89
N MET A 194 -6.45 -1.38 14.08
CA MET A 194 -7.58 -2.30 14.16
C MET A 194 -7.44 -3.19 15.40
N SER A 195 -8.49 -3.31 16.20
CA SER A 195 -8.48 -4.17 17.38
C SER A 195 -8.52 -5.66 17.00
N SER A 196 -8.02 -6.51 17.88
CA SER A 196 -8.06 -7.98 17.68
C SER A 196 -9.50 -8.51 17.51
N SER A 197 -10.49 -7.88 18.12
CA SER A 197 -11.90 -8.23 17.92
C SER A 197 -12.40 -7.90 16.51
N GLU A 198 -12.06 -6.74 15.98
CA GLU A 198 -12.43 -6.35 14.61
C GLU A 198 -11.75 -7.24 13.58
N ILE A 199 -10.46 -7.57 13.78
CA ILE A 199 -9.76 -8.55 12.95
C ILE A 199 -10.49 -9.90 12.98
N SER A 200 -10.85 -10.39 14.18
CA SER A 200 -11.58 -11.64 14.34
C SER A 200 -12.94 -11.62 13.63
N ASP A 201 -13.64 -10.49 13.64
CA ASP A 201 -14.93 -10.36 12.97
C ASP A 201 -14.81 -10.33 11.43
N LEU A 202 -13.74 -9.72 10.88
CA LEU A 202 -13.42 -9.82 9.45
C LEU A 202 -13.14 -11.28 9.03
N ILE A 203 -12.43 -12.03 9.86
CA ILE A 203 -12.14 -13.45 9.60
C ILE A 203 -13.43 -14.28 9.62
N LYS A 204 -14.26 -14.10 10.65
CA LYS A 204 -15.57 -14.78 10.72
C LYS A 204 -16.43 -14.41 9.50
N TYR A 205 -16.41 -13.14 9.08
CA TYR A 205 -17.11 -12.72 7.88
C TYR A 205 -16.60 -13.48 6.65
N GLN A 206 -15.27 -13.59 6.47
CA GLN A 206 -14.67 -14.35 5.37
C GLN A 206 -15.06 -15.83 5.40
N ILE A 207 -15.00 -16.47 6.58
CA ILE A 207 -15.36 -17.88 6.76
C ILE A 207 -16.83 -18.12 6.43
N ASN A 208 -17.72 -17.31 6.97
CA ASN A 208 -19.16 -17.56 6.91
C ASN A 208 -19.76 -17.22 5.55
N ASN A 209 -19.22 -16.20 4.87
CA ASN A 209 -19.80 -15.70 3.63
C ASN A 209 -19.01 -16.09 2.38
N ASN A 210 -17.73 -16.48 2.52
CA ASN A 210 -16.81 -16.83 1.44
C ASN A 210 -16.96 -15.86 0.23
N PRO A 211 -16.87 -14.54 0.44
CA PRO A 211 -17.09 -13.55 -0.61
C PRO A 211 -16.03 -13.70 -1.71
N LYS A 212 -16.46 -13.49 -2.94
CA LYS A 212 -15.54 -13.39 -4.10
C LYS A 212 -15.15 -11.92 -4.25
N TRP A 213 -14.02 -11.54 -3.68
CA TRP A 213 -13.56 -10.17 -3.71
C TRP A 213 -13.21 -9.72 -5.12
N LYS A 214 -13.83 -8.63 -5.58
CA LYS A 214 -13.43 -7.91 -6.78
C LYS A 214 -12.36 -6.89 -6.40
N MET A 215 -11.16 -7.06 -6.95
CA MET A 215 -10.06 -6.11 -6.74
C MET A 215 -10.07 -5.05 -7.83
N GLU A 216 -10.09 -3.79 -7.44
CA GLU A 216 -9.98 -2.62 -8.30
C GLU A 216 -8.75 -1.81 -7.92
N GLN A 217 -8.14 -1.08 -8.85
CA GLN A 217 -6.92 -0.31 -8.59
C GLN A 217 -7.02 1.08 -9.18
N TYR A 218 -6.42 2.03 -8.49
CA TYR A 218 -6.21 3.39 -8.96
C TYR A 218 -4.90 3.94 -8.44
N MET A 219 -4.26 4.82 -9.20
CA MET A 219 -3.05 5.53 -8.77
C MET A 219 -3.21 7.01 -9.06
N VAL A 220 -3.05 7.85 -8.04
CA VAL A 220 -2.98 9.31 -8.22
C VAL A 220 -1.71 9.67 -8.96
N ASN A 221 -1.77 10.66 -9.83
CA ASN A 221 -0.65 11.13 -10.64
C ASN A 221 -0.26 12.58 -10.31
N GLY A 222 0.90 12.98 -10.79
CA GLY A 222 1.40 14.33 -10.65
C GLY A 222 2.52 14.61 -11.63
N THR A 223 3.06 15.82 -11.57
CA THR A 223 4.17 16.29 -12.41
C THR A 223 5.42 16.45 -11.56
N GLY A 224 6.56 15.98 -12.07
CA GLY A 224 7.86 16.13 -11.41
C GLY A 224 8.30 17.58 -11.34
N ASP A 225 8.89 17.99 -10.21
CA ASP A 225 9.47 19.32 -9.98
C ASP A 225 10.63 19.21 -8.96
N THR A 226 11.33 20.32 -8.72
CA THR A 226 12.36 20.41 -7.66
C THR A 226 12.00 21.59 -6.76
N LEU A 227 11.51 21.29 -5.56
CA LEU A 227 10.97 22.25 -4.62
C LEU A 227 11.58 22.12 -3.23
N MET A 228 11.54 23.21 -2.46
CA MET A 228 12.00 23.24 -1.07
C MET A 228 11.15 22.31 -0.20
N CYS A 229 11.78 21.36 0.47
CA CYS A 229 11.15 20.43 1.40
C CYS A 229 11.47 20.86 2.84
N ALA A 230 10.43 21.06 3.63
CA ALA A 230 10.58 21.57 5.00
C ALA A 230 11.43 20.66 5.89
N GLU A 231 11.23 19.34 5.82
CA GLU A 231 11.99 18.35 6.62
C GLU A 231 13.48 18.31 6.27
N LEU A 232 13.81 18.54 4.98
CA LEU A 232 15.20 18.56 4.54
C LEU A 232 15.87 19.91 4.74
N GLY A 233 15.10 20.99 4.81
CA GLY A 233 15.62 22.35 4.76
C GLY A 233 16.32 22.68 3.42
N ASP A 234 16.05 21.92 2.36
CA ASP A 234 16.68 22.01 1.05
C ASP A 234 15.71 21.62 -0.07
N ALA A 235 16.06 21.97 -1.31
CA ALA A 235 15.30 21.59 -2.50
C ALA A 235 15.54 20.11 -2.84
N ALA A 236 14.45 19.41 -3.14
CA ALA A 236 14.50 18.01 -3.55
C ALA A 236 13.55 17.73 -4.71
N SER A 237 13.82 16.65 -5.44
CA SER A 237 12.90 16.15 -6.47
C SER A 237 11.58 15.75 -5.82
N VAL A 238 10.48 16.30 -6.28
CA VAL A 238 9.12 16.09 -5.78
C VAL A 238 8.16 15.79 -6.93
N MET A 239 6.95 15.35 -6.61
CA MET A 239 5.84 15.23 -7.54
C MET A 239 4.71 16.15 -7.09
N VAL A 240 4.37 17.16 -7.87
CA VAL A 240 3.23 18.04 -7.62
C VAL A 240 1.95 17.31 -8.01
N PRO A 241 1.00 17.09 -7.07
CA PRO A 241 -0.22 16.33 -7.34
C PRO A 241 -1.08 16.96 -8.45
N ASP A 242 -1.52 16.16 -9.42
CA ASP A 242 -2.57 16.53 -10.35
C ASP A 242 -3.93 16.44 -9.62
N GLN A 243 -4.53 17.60 -9.37
CA GLN A 243 -5.77 17.74 -8.61
C GLN A 243 -6.96 17.01 -9.29
N SER A 244 -6.92 16.80 -10.60
CA SER A 244 -7.94 16.02 -11.31
C SER A 244 -7.89 14.54 -10.92
N THR A 245 -6.69 13.98 -10.80
CA THR A 245 -6.48 12.58 -10.38
C THR A 245 -6.76 12.39 -8.89
N VAL A 246 -6.45 13.39 -8.06
CA VAL A 246 -6.80 13.41 -6.62
C VAL A 246 -8.32 13.41 -6.45
N LYS A 247 -9.03 14.26 -7.21
CA LYS A 247 -10.49 14.27 -7.21
C LYS A 247 -11.08 12.94 -7.67
N THR A 248 -10.56 12.37 -8.75
CA THR A 248 -10.97 11.05 -9.25
C THR A 248 -10.76 9.96 -8.20
N ALA A 249 -9.65 9.98 -7.47
CA ALA A 249 -9.39 9.04 -6.36
C ALA A 249 -10.48 9.13 -5.29
N LYS A 250 -10.79 10.35 -4.84
CA LYS A 250 -11.87 10.61 -3.87
C LYS A 250 -13.22 10.09 -4.36
N ASP A 251 -13.57 10.39 -5.62
CA ASP A 251 -14.85 9.99 -6.20
C ASP A 251 -14.94 8.47 -6.30
N LYS A 252 -13.87 7.78 -6.73
CA LYS A 252 -13.79 6.31 -6.77
C LYS A 252 -13.95 5.68 -5.38
N ILE A 253 -13.29 6.22 -4.37
CA ILE A 253 -13.42 5.77 -2.98
C ILE A 253 -14.88 5.90 -2.52
N ASN A 254 -15.51 7.04 -2.77
CA ASN A 254 -16.89 7.30 -2.35
C ASN A 254 -17.91 6.39 -3.05
N VAL A 255 -17.77 6.15 -4.35
CA VAL A 255 -18.72 5.25 -5.07
C VAL A 255 -18.56 3.80 -4.62
N VAL A 256 -17.33 3.34 -4.33
CA VAL A 256 -17.12 2.00 -3.77
C VAL A 256 -17.75 1.88 -2.38
N LEU A 257 -17.60 2.89 -1.51
CA LEU A 257 -18.26 2.91 -0.21
C LEU A 257 -19.80 2.93 -0.33
N ALA A 258 -20.33 3.58 -1.36
CA ALA A 258 -21.76 3.58 -1.67
C ALA A 258 -22.27 2.25 -2.26
N GLY A 259 -21.38 1.34 -2.65
CA GLY A 259 -21.72 0.03 -3.21
C GLY A 259 -21.75 -0.03 -4.74
N GLU A 260 -21.09 0.91 -5.39
CA GLU A 260 -20.94 0.95 -6.85
C GLU A 260 -19.50 0.56 -7.26
N SER A 261 -19.29 0.23 -8.53
CA SER A 261 -17.94 -0.02 -9.06
C SER A 261 -17.18 1.29 -9.27
N SER A 262 -15.87 1.30 -8.97
CA SER A 262 -15.01 2.45 -9.25
C SER A 262 -14.89 2.75 -10.75
N ASP A 263 -15.22 1.81 -11.62
CA ASP A 263 -15.25 1.98 -13.08
C ASP A 263 -16.35 2.97 -13.54
N SER A 264 -17.35 3.25 -12.68
CA SER A 264 -18.39 4.27 -12.94
C SER A 264 -17.83 5.70 -12.95
N VAL A 265 -16.67 5.91 -12.33
CA VAL A 265 -15.96 7.20 -12.28
C VAL A 265 -14.88 7.21 -13.37
N LYS A 266 -14.95 8.18 -14.28
CA LYS A 266 -14.01 8.36 -15.41
C LYS A 266 -12.81 9.21 -15.02
#